data_c2b6be5226ab5ba942807bc2c6251871
#
_entry.id   c2b6be5226ab5ba942807bc2c6251871
#
_cell.length_a   1.000
_cell.length_b   1.000
_cell.length_c   1.000
_cell.angle_alpha   90.00
_cell.angle_beta   90.00
_cell.angle_gamma   90.00
#
_symmetry.space_group_name_H-M   'P 1'
#
loop_
_entity.id
_entity.type
_entity.pdbx_description
1 polymer ?
#
loop_
_entity_poly.entity_id
_entity_poly.type
_entity_poly.pdbx_seq_one_letter_code
_entity_poly.pdbx_strand_id
1 'polypeptide(L)'
;MKEKVKALWKLCFDDSDQFIDMYFRLRYKSEINVVIESGNEVISALQMLPYPMSFCGKQVATSYISGACTHPDFRNRGVMRQLLSQAFARMLPNGIFFSTLIPANPWLFDYYARIGYAPVFQYSTKEIILPEFIPSKEIKVDIVSEYKEEVYSYLNKKLAERPCCIQHTTEDFEVIMADLAISNGILLVAKLNNEINGIAIVYKRDESVIINELLVETKDRKSV
;
A
#
# COMPACT_ATOMS: atom_id res chain seq x y z
N MET A 1 -16.86 -17.70 4.33
CA MET A 1 -15.38 -17.50 4.29
C MET A 1 -14.98 -16.09 4.74
N LYS A 2 -15.51 -15.01 4.17
CA LYS A 2 -15.14 -13.61 4.49
C LYS A 2 -15.14 -13.32 6.01
N GLU A 3 -16.20 -13.68 6.72
CA GLU A 3 -16.31 -13.41 8.16
C GLU A 3 -15.30 -14.21 9.01
N LYS A 4 -14.96 -15.44 8.58
CA LYS A 4 -13.93 -16.23 9.25
C LYS A 4 -12.54 -15.59 9.09
N VAL A 5 -12.22 -15.10 7.88
CA VAL A 5 -10.95 -14.39 7.63
C VAL A 5 -10.90 -13.07 8.38
N LYS A 6 -12.02 -12.33 8.44
CA LYS A 6 -12.13 -11.10 9.22
C LYS A 6 -11.93 -11.33 10.72
N ALA A 7 -12.50 -12.41 11.25
CA ALA A 7 -12.30 -12.79 12.66
C ALA A 7 -10.82 -13.14 12.96
N LEU A 8 -10.16 -13.88 12.05
CA LEU A 8 -8.73 -14.17 12.19
C LEU A 8 -7.88 -12.89 12.09
N TRP A 9 -8.24 -11.95 11.21
CA TRP A 9 -7.56 -10.66 11.11
C TRP A 9 -7.62 -9.89 12.43
N LYS A 10 -8.81 -9.75 13.02
CA LYS A 10 -9.02 -9.10 14.33
C LYS A 10 -8.19 -9.74 15.45
N LEU A 11 -8.00 -11.05 15.39
CA LEU A 11 -7.17 -11.79 16.38
C LEU A 11 -5.67 -11.54 16.20
N CYS A 12 -5.23 -11.28 14.97
CA CYS A 12 -3.81 -11.25 14.61
C CYS A 12 -3.22 -9.85 14.50
N PHE A 13 -4.04 -8.83 14.23
CA PHE A 13 -3.63 -7.44 13.99
C PHE A 13 -4.35 -6.50 14.96
N ASP A 14 -3.64 -5.44 15.33
CA ASP A 14 -4.15 -4.37 16.20
C ASP A 14 -4.74 -3.20 15.38
N ASP A 15 -5.43 -3.54 14.29
CA ASP A 15 -6.10 -2.55 13.45
C ASP A 15 -7.44 -2.14 14.06
N SER A 16 -7.84 -0.88 13.85
CA SER A 16 -9.14 -0.40 14.29
C SER A 16 -10.30 -1.11 13.58
N ASP A 17 -11.43 -1.24 14.25
CA ASP A 17 -12.64 -1.80 13.64
C ASP A 17 -13.05 -1.03 12.37
N GLN A 18 -12.88 0.29 12.34
CA GLN A 18 -13.15 1.12 11.16
C GLN A 18 -12.27 0.74 9.98
N PHE A 19 -10.98 0.54 10.19
CA PHE A 19 -10.05 0.11 9.15
C PHE A 19 -10.41 -1.29 8.64
N ILE A 20 -10.64 -2.24 9.55
CA ILE A 20 -11.00 -3.62 9.20
C ILE A 20 -12.29 -3.64 8.38
N ASP A 21 -13.32 -2.89 8.79
CA ASP A 21 -14.60 -2.83 8.09
C ASP A 21 -14.45 -2.20 6.69
N MET A 22 -13.69 -1.13 6.57
CA MET A 22 -13.37 -0.50 5.29
C MET A 22 -12.60 -1.46 4.39
N TYR A 23 -11.52 -2.08 4.90
CA TYR A 23 -10.69 -3.01 4.15
C TYR A 23 -11.51 -4.21 3.63
N PHE A 24 -12.26 -4.87 4.49
CA PHE A 24 -13.08 -6.01 4.11
C PHE A 24 -14.25 -5.64 3.20
N ARG A 25 -14.70 -4.42 3.21
CA ARG A 25 -15.72 -3.92 2.27
C ARG A 25 -15.13 -3.66 0.87
N LEU A 26 -13.97 -2.99 0.80
CA LEU A 26 -13.42 -2.47 -0.44
C LEU A 26 -12.36 -3.38 -1.09
N ARG A 27 -11.57 -4.11 -0.28
CA ARG A 27 -10.42 -4.88 -0.78
C ARG A 27 -10.61 -6.39 -0.78
N TYR A 28 -11.42 -6.91 0.14
CA TYR A 28 -11.62 -8.36 0.22
C TYR A 28 -12.36 -8.88 -1.01
N LYS A 29 -11.72 -9.79 -1.74
CA LYS A 29 -12.33 -10.59 -2.83
C LYS A 29 -12.00 -12.06 -2.59
N SER A 30 -12.99 -12.94 -2.74
CA SER A 30 -12.82 -14.39 -2.46
C SER A 30 -11.77 -15.04 -3.37
N GLU A 31 -11.67 -14.60 -4.61
CA GLU A 31 -10.76 -15.12 -5.64
C GLU A 31 -9.28 -14.84 -5.37
N ILE A 32 -8.99 -13.76 -4.66
CA ILE A 32 -7.62 -13.41 -4.27
C ILE A 32 -7.25 -13.85 -2.85
N ASN A 33 -8.22 -14.46 -2.15
CA ASN A 33 -8.03 -14.92 -0.78
C ASN A 33 -7.47 -16.35 -0.77
N VAL A 34 -6.44 -16.60 0.03
CA VAL A 34 -5.85 -17.92 0.28
C VAL A 34 -5.98 -18.22 1.75
N VAL A 35 -6.49 -19.39 2.09
CA VAL A 35 -6.71 -19.81 3.47
C VAL A 35 -6.26 -21.24 3.71
N ILE A 36 -5.87 -21.52 4.95
CA ILE A 36 -5.77 -22.88 5.49
C ILE A 36 -6.79 -23.01 6.60
N GLU A 37 -7.59 -24.07 6.54
CA GLU A 37 -8.59 -24.41 7.54
C GLU A 37 -8.15 -25.63 8.36
N SER A 38 -8.56 -25.66 9.63
CA SER A 38 -8.48 -26.81 10.51
C SER A 38 -9.87 -27.04 11.12
N GLY A 39 -10.49 -28.16 10.79
CA GLY A 39 -11.91 -28.34 11.08
C GLY A 39 -12.76 -27.28 10.38
N ASN A 40 -13.53 -26.53 11.15
CA ASN A 40 -14.40 -25.46 10.63
C ASN A 40 -13.82 -24.05 10.83
N GLU A 41 -12.56 -23.92 11.20
CA GLU A 41 -11.90 -22.65 11.51
C GLU A 41 -10.82 -22.31 10.48
N VAL A 42 -10.73 -21.03 10.10
CA VAL A 42 -9.60 -20.52 9.31
C VAL A 42 -8.44 -20.27 10.26
N ILE A 43 -7.35 -21.03 10.10
CA ILE A 43 -6.16 -20.95 10.95
C ILE A 43 -5.04 -20.11 10.34
N SER A 44 -5.10 -19.87 9.04
CA SER A 44 -4.17 -18.96 8.36
C SER A 44 -4.82 -18.37 7.12
N ALA A 45 -4.56 -17.11 6.84
CA ALA A 45 -5.11 -16.39 5.71
C ALA A 45 -4.12 -15.36 5.16
N LEU A 46 -4.24 -15.07 3.87
CA LEU A 46 -3.63 -13.93 3.19
C LEU A 46 -4.48 -13.51 1.99
N GLN A 47 -4.27 -12.31 1.49
CA GLN A 47 -4.84 -11.83 0.24
C GLN A 47 -3.75 -11.50 -0.77
N MET A 48 -3.99 -11.90 -2.02
CA MET A 48 -3.11 -11.69 -3.16
C MET A 48 -3.63 -10.49 -3.96
N LEU A 49 -3.36 -9.27 -3.48
CA LEU A 49 -3.83 -8.06 -4.15
C LEU A 49 -3.08 -7.85 -5.47
N PRO A 50 -3.79 -7.75 -6.60
CA PRO A 50 -3.16 -7.48 -7.87
C PRO A 50 -2.72 -6.01 -7.96
N TYR A 51 -1.45 -5.77 -8.24
CA TYR A 51 -0.91 -4.46 -8.51
C TYR A 51 -0.10 -4.45 -9.80
N PRO A 52 -0.25 -3.44 -10.66
CA PRO A 52 0.72 -3.20 -11.71
C PRO A 52 2.01 -2.62 -11.10
N MET A 53 3.16 -2.98 -11.69
CA MET A 53 4.46 -2.46 -11.29
C MET A 53 5.22 -1.98 -12.52
N SER A 54 5.77 -0.77 -12.48
CA SER A 54 6.77 -0.36 -13.45
C SER A 54 8.09 -1.06 -13.12
N PHE A 55 8.70 -1.67 -14.13
CA PHE A 55 9.98 -2.37 -13.97
C PHE A 55 10.80 -2.24 -15.24
N CYS A 56 11.92 -1.50 -15.17
CA CYS A 56 12.83 -1.27 -16.29
C CYS A 56 12.11 -0.81 -17.58
N GLY A 57 11.21 0.17 -17.44
CA GLY A 57 10.45 0.76 -18.56
C GLY A 57 9.31 -0.11 -19.09
N LYS A 58 8.98 -1.22 -18.41
CA LYS A 58 7.82 -2.07 -18.72
C LYS A 58 6.86 -2.11 -17.55
N GLN A 59 5.59 -2.39 -17.82
CA GLN A 59 4.62 -2.70 -16.79
C GLN A 59 4.50 -4.22 -16.65
N VAL A 60 4.60 -4.71 -15.42
CA VAL A 60 4.46 -6.13 -15.07
C VAL A 60 3.38 -6.29 -14.01
N ALA A 61 2.69 -7.44 -14.03
CA ALA A 61 1.73 -7.80 -13.00
C ALA A 61 2.47 -8.30 -11.76
N THR A 62 2.04 -7.85 -10.58
CA THR A 62 2.54 -8.34 -9.30
C THR A 62 1.39 -8.75 -8.40
N SER A 63 1.69 -9.56 -7.40
CA SER A 63 0.78 -9.88 -6.31
C SER A 63 1.36 -9.32 -5.00
N TYR A 64 0.67 -8.36 -4.41
CA TYR A 64 0.99 -7.87 -3.08
C TYR A 64 0.32 -8.76 -2.04
N ILE A 65 1.11 -9.35 -1.17
CA ILE A 65 0.61 -10.19 -0.07
C ILE A 65 0.17 -9.29 1.08
N SER A 66 -1.12 -9.26 1.30
CA SER A 66 -1.75 -8.44 2.34
C SER A 66 -2.40 -9.33 3.40
N GLY A 67 -2.40 -8.87 4.65
CA GLY A 67 -3.07 -9.52 5.77
C GLY A 67 -2.60 -10.94 6.05
N ALA A 68 -1.32 -11.23 5.77
CA ALA A 68 -0.75 -12.55 6.01
C ALA A 68 -0.68 -12.85 7.52
N CYS A 69 -1.53 -13.74 8.00
CA CYS A 69 -1.61 -14.07 9.41
C CYS A 69 -1.86 -15.55 9.66
N THR A 70 -1.46 -15.98 10.84
CA THR A 70 -1.70 -17.34 11.36
C THR A 70 -2.19 -17.23 12.79
N HIS A 71 -3.26 -17.96 13.09
CA HIS A 71 -3.83 -18.05 14.44
C HIS A 71 -2.73 -18.39 15.45
N PRO A 72 -2.67 -17.72 16.62
CA PRO A 72 -1.60 -17.90 17.60
C PRO A 72 -1.30 -19.38 17.94
N ASP A 73 -2.30 -20.19 18.14
CA ASP A 73 -2.14 -21.61 18.52
C ASP A 73 -1.55 -22.49 17.41
N PHE A 74 -1.50 -21.98 16.18
CA PHE A 74 -0.97 -22.70 15.02
C PHE A 74 0.35 -22.11 14.48
N ARG A 75 0.92 -21.12 15.17
CA ARG A 75 2.22 -20.54 14.83
C ARG A 75 3.36 -21.54 15.04
N ASN A 76 4.49 -21.30 14.40
CA ASN A 76 5.70 -22.13 14.48
C ASN A 76 5.53 -23.59 13.98
N ARG A 77 4.47 -23.88 13.23
CA ARG A 77 4.17 -25.22 12.66
C ARG A 77 4.29 -25.23 11.12
N GLY A 78 4.89 -24.22 10.52
CA GLY A 78 5.06 -24.14 9.06
C GLY A 78 3.80 -23.72 8.27
N VAL A 79 2.68 -23.41 8.94
CA VAL A 79 1.39 -23.11 8.30
C VAL A 79 1.48 -21.91 7.35
N MET A 80 2.13 -20.81 7.75
CA MET A 80 2.33 -19.65 6.88
C MET A 80 3.20 -19.98 5.66
N ARG A 81 4.22 -20.82 5.79
CA ARG A 81 5.03 -21.27 4.66
C ARG A 81 4.17 -22.06 3.65
N GLN A 82 3.31 -22.94 4.13
CA GLN A 82 2.36 -23.68 3.30
C GLN A 82 1.38 -22.73 2.60
N LEU A 83 0.85 -21.73 3.31
CA LEU A 83 -0.06 -20.74 2.77
C LEU A 83 0.59 -19.93 1.63
N LEU A 84 1.82 -19.43 1.84
CA LEU A 84 2.58 -18.72 0.81
C LEU A 84 2.90 -19.59 -0.40
N SER A 85 3.23 -20.88 -0.20
CA SER A 85 3.43 -21.82 -1.29
C SER A 85 2.16 -22.00 -2.14
N GLN A 86 0.98 -22.03 -1.51
CA GLN A 86 -0.30 -22.07 -2.24
C GLN A 86 -0.56 -20.77 -3.02
N ALA A 87 -0.21 -19.61 -2.42
CA ALA A 87 -0.31 -18.32 -3.11
C ALA A 87 0.58 -18.29 -4.36
N PHE A 88 1.83 -18.68 -4.25
CA PHE A 88 2.76 -18.73 -5.40
C PHE A 88 2.28 -19.70 -6.47
N ALA A 89 1.76 -20.87 -6.09
CA ALA A 89 1.19 -21.82 -7.03
C ALA A 89 -0.01 -21.24 -7.81
N ARG A 90 -0.78 -20.33 -7.21
CA ARG A 90 -1.89 -19.63 -7.89
C ARG A 90 -1.41 -18.49 -8.79
N MET A 91 -0.26 -17.88 -8.49
CA MET A 91 0.28 -16.77 -9.28
C MET A 91 0.77 -17.23 -10.67
N LEU A 92 1.49 -18.34 -10.73
CA LEU A 92 2.16 -18.82 -11.95
C LEU A 92 1.22 -19.03 -13.16
N PRO A 93 0.08 -19.72 -13.02
CA PRO A 93 -0.86 -19.91 -14.14
C PRO A 93 -1.47 -18.59 -14.63
N ASN A 94 -1.47 -17.56 -13.81
CA ASN A 94 -1.99 -16.22 -14.14
C ASN A 94 -0.91 -15.28 -14.70
N GLY A 95 0.30 -15.79 -14.99
CA GLY A 95 1.41 -14.99 -15.52
C GLY A 95 1.99 -13.98 -14.54
N ILE A 96 1.75 -14.17 -13.22
CA ILE A 96 2.26 -13.31 -12.17
C ILE A 96 3.56 -13.93 -11.63
N PHE A 97 4.69 -13.29 -11.93
CA PHE A 97 6.01 -13.79 -11.56
C PHE A 97 6.65 -13.04 -10.39
N PHE A 98 6.03 -11.96 -9.94
CA PHE A 98 6.51 -11.15 -8.85
C PHE A 98 5.48 -11.10 -7.72
N SER A 99 5.96 -11.35 -6.51
CA SER A 99 5.21 -11.14 -5.28
C SER A 99 5.90 -10.08 -4.44
N THR A 100 5.13 -9.17 -3.88
CA THR A 100 5.65 -8.10 -3.02
C THR A 100 4.90 -8.09 -1.69
N LEU A 101 5.54 -7.59 -0.66
CA LEU A 101 4.94 -7.35 0.64
C LEU A 101 5.75 -6.30 1.42
N ILE A 102 5.16 -5.77 2.47
CA ILE A 102 5.83 -4.90 3.44
C ILE A 102 5.83 -5.63 4.78
N PRO A 103 7.00 -6.02 5.31
CA PRO A 103 7.08 -6.65 6.64
C PRO A 103 6.66 -5.67 7.74
N ALA A 104 5.72 -6.08 8.60
CA ALA A 104 5.23 -5.24 9.68
C ALA A 104 6.25 -5.03 10.82
N ASN A 105 7.25 -5.92 10.92
CA ASN A 105 8.29 -5.88 11.95
C ASN A 105 9.66 -6.22 11.37
N PRO A 106 10.77 -5.69 11.91
CA PRO A 106 12.11 -5.95 11.40
C PRO A 106 12.50 -7.43 11.32
N TRP A 107 12.12 -8.25 12.30
CA TRP A 107 12.44 -9.69 12.29
C TRP A 107 11.76 -10.48 11.17
N LEU A 108 10.70 -9.94 10.57
CA LEU A 108 10.00 -10.57 9.43
C LEU A 108 10.83 -10.50 8.14
N PHE A 109 11.82 -9.61 8.02
CA PHE A 109 12.72 -9.61 6.87
C PHE A 109 13.48 -10.94 6.77
N ASP A 110 14.03 -11.43 7.88
CA ASP A 110 14.73 -12.73 7.91
C ASP A 110 13.78 -13.89 7.65
N TYR A 111 12.55 -13.79 8.15
CA TYR A 111 11.53 -14.80 7.90
C TYR A 111 11.19 -14.90 6.41
N TYR A 112 10.90 -13.77 5.76
CA TYR A 112 10.53 -13.74 4.35
C TYR A 112 11.72 -14.04 3.44
N ALA A 113 12.95 -13.66 3.81
CA ALA A 113 14.15 -14.03 3.07
C ALA A 113 14.32 -15.55 2.92
N ARG A 114 13.99 -16.33 3.96
CA ARG A 114 14.01 -17.82 3.92
C ARG A 114 12.95 -18.41 2.97
N ILE A 115 12.01 -17.60 2.51
CA ILE A 115 10.95 -17.99 1.57
C ILE A 115 11.26 -17.49 0.15
N GLY A 116 12.32 -16.69 -0.01
CA GLY A 116 12.78 -16.18 -1.30
C GLY A 116 12.52 -14.69 -1.56
N TYR A 117 12.00 -13.95 -0.59
CA TYR A 117 11.90 -12.49 -0.69
C TYR A 117 13.24 -11.81 -0.45
N ALA A 118 13.44 -10.68 -1.11
CA ALA A 118 14.59 -9.81 -0.89
C ALA A 118 14.12 -8.35 -0.67
N PRO A 119 14.79 -7.57 0.17
CA PRO A 119 14.51 -6.15 0.32
C PRO A 119 15.00 -5.41 -0.94
N VAL A 120 14.09 -4.95 -1.78
CA VAL A 120 14.38 -4.27 -3.05
C VAL A 120 13.93 -2.83 -3.08
N PHE A 121 12.90 -2.47 -2.31
CA PHE A 121 12.43 -1.10 -2.19
C PHE A 121 13.00 -0.46 -0.93
N GLN A 122 13.55 0.73 -1.10
CA GLN A 122 14.11 1.52 -0.01
C GLN A 122 13.44 2.89 0.04
N TYR A 123 13.32 3.45 1.21
CA TYR A 123 12.90 4.83 1.42
C TYR A 123 13.85 5.48 2.43
N SER A 124 13.96 6.80 2.35
CA SER A 124 14.65 7.60 3.34
C SER A 124 13.65 8.51 4.04
N THR A 125 13.83 8.68 5.33
CA THR A 125 13.10 9.70 6.10
C THR A 125 14.00 10.89 6.31
N LYS A 126 13.42 12.10 6.18
CA LYS A 126 14.10 13.36 6.46
C LYS A 126 13.20 14.20 7.36
N GLU A 127 13.73 14.61 8.48
CA GLU A 127 13.09 15.62 9.32
C GLU A 127 13.41 17.02 8.75
N ILE A 128 12.37 17.83 8.58
CA ILE A 128 12.48 19.19 8.07
C ILE A 128 11.81 20.11 9.07
N ILE A 129 12.58 21.04 9.62
CA ILE A 129 12.03 22.18 10.34
C ILE A 129 11.62 23.18 9.28
N LEU A 130 10.30 23.43 9.18
CA LEU A 130 9.80 24.38 8.20
C LEU A 130 10.26 25.78 8.57
N PRO A 131 10.96 26.50 7.68
CA PRO A 131 11.24 27.92 7.87
C PRO A 131 9.93 28.72 7.83
N GLU A 132 9.96 29.98 8.26
CA GLU A 132 8.85 30.90 7.99
C GLU A 132 8.54 30.89 6.49
N PHE A 133 7.36 30.38 6.17
CA PHE A 133 6.96 30.17 4.79
C PHE A 133 6.23 31.41 4.26
N ILE A 134 6.74 31.98 3.17
CA ILE A 134 6.02 32.99 2.38
C ILE A 134 5.32 32.26 1.26
N PRO A 135 3.98 32.10 1.31
CA PRO A 135 3.27 31.41 0.24
C PRO A 135 3.44 32.12 -1.10
N SER A 136 3.77 31.38 -2.12
CA SER A 136 3.71 31.92 -3.50
C SER A 136 2.26 32.27 -3.85
N LYS A 137 2.01 33.45 -4.36
CA LYS A 137 0.68 33.87 -4.82
C LYS A 137 0.22 33.12 -6.08
N GLU A 138 1.14 32.48 -6.77
CA GLU A 138 0.89 31.77 -8.03
C GLU A 138 0.45 30.31 -7.82
N ILE A 139 0.82 29.70 -6.67
CA ILE A 139 0.50 28.32 -6.37
C ILE A 139 -0.73 28.28 -5.47
N LYS A 140 -1.77 27.62 -5.95
CA LYS A 140 -2.96 27.30 -5.17
C LYS A 140 -2.86 25.87 -4.64
N VAL A 141 -3.11 25.68 -3.35
CA VAL A 141 -3.14 24.36 -2.70
C VAL A 141 -4.57 24.05 -2.28
N ASP A 142 -5.11 22.95 -2.79
CA ASP A 142 -6.44 22.44 -2.47
C ASP A 142 -6.32 21.16 -1.62
N ILE A 143 -7.25 20.96 -0.69
CA ILE A 143 -7.45 19.67 -0.02
C ILE A 143 -8.47 18.88 -0.86
N VAL A 144 -8.11 17.65 -1.19
CA VAL A 144 -8.96 16.73 -1.95
C VAL A 144 -9.41 15.59 -1.03
N SER A 145 -10.73 15.47 -0.82
CA SER A 145 -11.35 14.48 0.07
C SER A 145 -12.07 13.35 -0.65
N GLU A 146 -12.15 13.39 -1.96
CA GLU A 146 -12.85 12.40 -2.79
C GLU A 146 -12.01 12.05 -4.03
N TYR A 147 -12.34 10.92 -4.65
CA TYR A 147 -11.70 10.51 -5.89
C TYR A 147 -11.83 11.60 -6.97
N LYS A 148 -10.71 11.89 -7.63
CA LYS A 148 -10.65 12.74 -8.83
C LYS A 148 -9.70 12.11 -9.84
N GLU A 149 -10.20 11.89 -11.04
CA GLU A 149 -9.45 11.26 -12.13
C GLU A 149 -8.15 12.02 -12.45
N GLU A 150 -8.19 13.35 -12.44
CA GLU A 150 -7.00 14.18 -12.72
C GLU A 150 -5.89 13.97 -11.69
N VAL A 151 -6.25 13.77 -10.41
CA VAL A 151 -5.31 13.56 -9.30
C VAL A 151 -4.74 12.15 -9.36
N TYR A 152 -5.59 11.15 -9.59
CA TYR A 152 -5.20 9.76 -9.81
C TYR A 152 -4.22 9.63 -10.99
N SER A 153 -4.55 10.23 -12.13
CA SER A 153 -3.72 10.21 -13.34
C SER A 153 -2.35 10.86 -13.09
N TYR A 154 -2.32 12.00 -12.37
CA TYR A 154 -1.07 12.64 -11.99
C TYR A 154 -0.22 11.77 -11.09
N LEU A 155 -0.81 11.16 -10.04
CA LEU A 155 -0.12 10.24 -9.13
C LEU A 155 0.55 9.10 -9.90
N ASN A 156 -0.22 8.36 -10.70
CA ASN A 156 0.31 7.22 -11.43
C ASN A 156 1.35 7.60 -12.50
N LYS A 157 1.16 8.73 -13.18
CA LYS A 157 2.17 9.28 -14.10
C LYS A 157 3.50 9.49 -13.37
N LYS A 158 3.47 10.12 -12.19
CA LYS A 158 4.68 10.39 -11.40
C LYS A 158 5.33 9.13 -10.84
N LEU A 159 4.54 8.16 -10.40
CA LEU A 159 5.05 6.86 -9.96
C LEU A 159 5.69 6.10 -11.12
N ALA A 160 5.14 6.19 -12.33
CA ALA A 160 5.68 5.54 -13.52
C ALA A 160 7.04 6.10 -13.98
N GLU A 161 7.40 7.33 -13.58
CA GLU A 161 8.72 7.91 -13.83
C GLU A 161 9.84 7.20 -13.03
N ARG A 162 9.49 6.44 -11.99
CA ARG A 162 10.44 5.67 -11.18
C ARG A 162 10.84 4.37 -11.90
N PRO A 163 12.12 3.95 -11.86
CA PRO A 163 12.60 2.75 -12.57
C PRO A 163 11.93 1.46 -12.14
N CYS A 164 11.52 1.39 -10.87
CA CYS A 164 10.77 0.29 -10.29
C CYS A 164 9.81 0.85 -9.24
N CYS A 165 8.50 0.70 -9.45
CA CYS A 165 7.49 1.22 -8.54
C CYS A 165 6.16 0.47 -8.69
N ILE A 166 5.54 0.15 -7.55
CA ILE A 166 4.15 -0.32 -7.52
C ILE A 166 3.26 0.87 -7.93
N GLN A 167 2.34 0.61 -8.84
CA GLN A 167 1.35 1.58 -9.29
C GLN A 167 -0.02 1.23 -8.74
N HIS A 168 -0.93 2.18 -8.78
CA HIS A 168 -2.28 2.01 -8.27
C HIS A 168 -3.29 1.93 -9.40
N THR A 169 -4.31 1.09 -9.23
CA THR A 169 -5.53 1.13 -10.03
C THR A 169 -6.46 2.22 -9.51
N THR A 170 -7.53 2.52 -10.23
CA THR A 170 -8.63 3.38 -9.74
C THR A 170 -9.21 2.86 -8.43
N GLU A 171 -9.47 1.55 -8.34
CA GLU A 171 -9.96 0.90 -7.11
C GLU A 171 -8.98 1.10 -5.94
N ASP A 172 -7.68 1.02 -6.19
CA ASP A 172 -6.67 1.24 -5.16
C ASP A 172 -6.68 2.69 -4.67
N PHE A 173 -6.85 3.64 -5.58
CA PHE A 173 -6.90 5.06 -5.21
C PHE A 173 -8.15 5.40 -4.41
N GLU A 174 -9.29 4.80 -4.72
CA GLU A 174 -10.52 4.90 -3.89
C GLU A 174 -10.30 4.37 -2.47
N VAL A 175 -9.56 3.26 -2.33
CA VAL A 175 -9.18 2.71 -1.01
C VAL A 175 -8.25 3.66 -0.26
N ILE A 176 -7.26 4.24 -0.94
CA ILE A 176 -6.37 5.26 -0.35
C ILE A 176 -7.19 6.44 0.18
N MET A 177 -8.16 6.95 -0.60
CA MET A 177 -9.02 8.04 -0.17
C MET A 177 -9.89 7.66 1.03
N ALA A 178 -10.42 6.44 1.06
CA ALA A 178 -11.19 5.92 2.19
C ALA A 178 -10.34 5.75 3.46
N ASP A 179 -9.10 5.29 3.32
CA ASP A 179 -8.14 5.18 4.43
C ASP A 179 -7.77 6.56 4.99
N LEU A 180 -7.47 7.52 4.12
CA LEU A 180 -7.19 8.91 4.55
C LEU A 180 -8.32 9.49 5.39
N ALA A 181 -9.57 9.23 4.99
CA ALA A 181 -10.75 9.74 5.72
C ALA A 181 -10.89 9.18 7.16
N ILE A 182 -10.48 7.93 7.39
CA ILE A 182 -10.56 7.29 8.72
C ILE A 182 -9.28 7.47 9.57
N SER A 183 -8.15 7.77 8.92
CA SER A 183 -6.83 7.87 9.57
C SER A 183 -6.38 9.32 9.83
N ASN A 184 -7.29 10.30 9.73
CA ASN A 184 -6.98 11.74 9.80
C ASN A 184 -5.88 12.17 8.81
N GLY A 185 -5.83 11.49 7.67
CA GLY A 185 -4.95 11.84 6.56
C GLY A 185 -5.62 12.83 5.61
N ILE A 186 -4.80 13.54 4.85
CA ILE A 186 -5.26 14.49 3.84
C ILE A 186 -4.45 14.33 2.55
N LEU A 187 -5.11 14.54 1.43
CA LEU A 187 -4.47 14.66 0.13
C LEU A 187 -4.43 16.14 -0.26
N LEU A 188 -3.23 16.68 -0.38
CA LEU A 188 -2.99 18.04 -0.85
C LEU A 188 -2.66 18.01 -2.34
N VAL A 189 -3.23 18.95 -3.07
CA VAL A 189 -2.98 19.14 -4.51
C VAL A 189 -2.55 20.58 -4.75
N ALA A 190 -1.33 20.76 -5.22
CA ALA A 190 -0.80 22.06 -5.62
C ALA A 190 -1.05 22.28 -7.11
N LYS A 191 -1.63 23.41 -7.46
CA LYS A 191 -1.91 23.84 -8.85
C LYS A 191 -1.18 25.12 -9.18
N LEU A 192 -0.61 25.14 -10.37
CA LEU A 192 -0.04 26.33 -11.01
C LEU A 192 -0.75 26.53 -12.34
N ASN A 193 -1.34 27.71 -12.60
CA ASN A 193 -2.14 28.00 -13.80
C ASN A 193 -3.25 26.94 -14.06
N ASN A 194 -3.91 26.47 -13.01
CA ASN A 194 -4.94 25.41 -13.02
C ASN A 194 -4.43 23.99 -13.38
N GLU A 195 -3.16 23.79 -13.62
CA GLU A 195 -2.57 22.46 -13.82
C GLU A 195 -1.99 21.92 -12.52
N ILE A 196 -2.12 20.60 -12.29
CA ILE A 196 -1.52 19.94 -11.12
C ILE A 196 -0.01 19.96 -11.26
N ASN A 197 0.65 20.59 -10.29
CA ASN A 197 2.10 20.72 -10.22
C ASN A 197 2.73 19.89 -9.10
N GLY A 198 1.90 19.42 -8.18
CA GLY A 198 2.33 18.53 -7.11
C GLY A 198 1.17 17.98 -6.29
N ILE A 199 1.41 16.84 -5.67
CA ILE A 199 0.51 16.23 -4.69
C ILE A 199 1.30 15.79 -3.45
N ALA A 200 0.65 15.79 -2.29
CA ALA A 200 1.21 15.23 -1.07
C ALA A 200 0.14 14.46 -0.29
N ILE A 201 0.51 13.25 0.17
CA ILE A 201 -0.27 12.47 1.12
C ILE A 201 0.29 12.72 2.51
N VAL A 202 -0.54 13.27 3.38
CA VAL A 202 -0.11 13.87 4.64
C VAL A 202 -0.93 13.32 5.80
N TYR A 203 -0.27 12.98 6.90
CA TYR A 203 -0.91 12.57 8.15
C TYR A 203 -0.52 13.54 9.27
N LYS A 204 -1.51 14.05 9.96
CA LYS A 204 -1.29 14.90 11.13
C LYS A 204 -0.99 14.02 12.35
N ARG A 205 0.07 14.33 13.05
CA ARG A 205 0.46 13.76 14.35
C ARG A 205 0.62 14.91 15.33
N ASP A 206 0.20 14.76 16.55
CA ASP A 206 0.20 15.76 17.62
C ASP A 206 0.88 17.12 17.28
N GLU A 207 2.20 17.18 17.36
CA GLU A 207 2.99 18.39 17.07
C GLU A 207 3.74 18.32 15.73
N SER A 208 3.51 17.27 14.91
CA SER A 208 4.23 17.06 13.66
C SER A 208 3.30 16.67 12.51
N VAL A 209 3.83 16.75 11.31
CA VAL A 209 3.16 16.33 10.08
C VAL A 209 4.05 15.31 9.39
N ILE A 210 3.49 14.15 9.06
CA ILE A 210 4.18 13.13 8.29
C ILE A 210 3.72 13.23 6.84
N ILE A 211 4.64 13.43 5.93
CA ILE A 211 4.40 13.38 4.49
C ILE A 211 4.83 11.99 4.02
N ASN A 212 3.87 11.12 3.73
CA ASN A 212 4.15 9.76 3.28
C ASN A 212 4.49 9.69 1.79
N GLU A 213 3.90 10.59 0.99
CA GLU A 213 4.23 10.71 -0.43
C GLU A 213 4.25 12.18 -0.81
N LEU A 214 5.27 12.58 -1.55
CA LEU A 214 5.40 13.91 -2.13
C LEU A 214 5.85 13.78 -3.57
N LEU A 215 4.98 14.12 -4.49
CA LEU A 215 5.22 14.09 -5.93
C LEU A 215 5.06 15.50 -6.50
N VAL A 216 6.11 16.01 -7.11
CA VAL A 216 6.14 17.38 -7.65
C VAL A 216 6.75 17.41 -9.04
N GLU A 217 6.37 18.39 -9.84
CA GLU A 217 7.10 18.72 -11.06
C GLU A 217 8.45 19.34 -10.68
N THR A 218 9.52 18.70 -11.13
CA THR A 218 10.87 19.26 -10.96
C THR A 218 11.26 20.01 -12.22
N LYS A 219 11.29 21.33 -12.15
CA LYS A 219 11.75 22.16 -13.28
C LYS A 219 13.26 22.05 -13.51
N ASP A 220 14.04 21.60 -12.54
CA ASP A 220 15.49 21.44 -12.69
C ASP A 220 16.06 20.41 -11.71
N ARG A 221 16.38 19.22 -12.19
CA ARG A 221 17.26 18.27 -11.48
C ARG A 221 18.76 18.64 -11.59
N LYS A 222 19.09 19.85 -12.04
CA LYS A 222 20.48 20.27 -12.22
C LYS A 222 21.04 21.15 -11.10
N SER A 223 20.27 21.42 -10.06
CA SER A 223 20.70 22.27 -8.94
C SER A 223 20.29 21.72 -7.57
N VAL A 224 20.76 20.52 -7.23
CA VAL A 224 21.00 20.11 -5.84
C VAL A 224 22.22 19.21 -5.82
#